data_9b0a029e4a2e37118911f982cd71b62c
#
_entry.id   9b0a029e4a2e37118911f982cd71b62c
#
_cell.length_a   1.000
_cell.length_b   1.000
_cell.length_c   1.000
_cell.angle_alpha   90.00
_cell.angle_beta   90.00
_cell.angle_gamma   90.00
#
_symmetry.space_group_name_H-M   'P 1'
#
loop_
_entity.id
_entity.type
_entity.pdbx_description
1 polymer ?
#
loop_
_entity_poly.entity_id
_entity_poly.type
_entity_poly.pdbx_seq_one_letter_code
_entity_poly.pdbx_strand_id
1 'polypeptide(L)' 'MTESATPAHTLDCIGLYCPEPLFQAREGIDAIAVGEVLEVFADDPAAEEDLKRFAKRAGHEVVGCEMDGCQLRILIRRLK' A
#
# COMPACT_ATOMS: atom_id res chain seq x y z
N MET A 1 -14.73 -11.85 -11.77
CA MET A 1 -14.46 -11.13 -11.63
C MET A 1 -13.74 -10.68 -11.00
N THR A 2 -13.44 -10.54 -11.30
CA THR A 2 -12.59 -10.01 -10.70
C THR A 2 -12.83 -9.28 -9.74
N GLU A 3 -12.74 -9.41 -9.09
CA GLU A 3 -12.94 -8.64 -8.34
C GLU A 3 -12.16 -7.79 -8.05
N SER A 4 -12.34 -6.95 -8.51
CA SER A 4 -11.49 -5.94 -8.22
C SER A 4 -11.64 -5.56 -6.82
N ALA A 5 -10.55 -5.42 -6.16
CA ALA A 5 -10.56 -4.96 -4.80
C ALA A 5 -10.84 -3.48 -4.83
N THR A 6 -11.97 -3.08 -4.27
CA THR A 6 -12.26 -1.66 -4.06
C THR A 6 -11.53 -1.24 -2.80
N PRO A 7 -10.62 -0.25 -2.89
CA PRO A 7 -9.88 0.15 -1.69
C PRO A 7 -10.81 0.79 -0.66
N ALA A 8 -10.62 0.42 0.60
CA ALA A 8 -11.35 1.04 1.70
C ALA A 8 -10.77 2.40 2.04
N HIS A 9 -9.50 2.62 1.72
CA HIS A 9 -8.82 3.88 2.01
C HIS A 9 -7.69 4.05 1.00
N THR A 10 -7.44 5.29 0.60
CA THR A 10 -6.39 5.62 -0.36
C THR A 10 -5.43 6.62 0.26
N LEU A 11 -4.14 6.36 0.17
CA LEU A 11 -3.09 7.24 0.64
C LEU A 11 -2.36 7.83 -0.54
N ASP A 12 -2.21 9.15 -0.55
CA ASP A 12 -1.42 9.85 -1.55
C ASP A 12 -0.08 10.19 -0.93
N CYS A 13 0.93 9.40 -1.24
CA CYS A 13 2.28 9.59 -0.75
C CYS A 13 3.22 10.10 -1.84
N ILE A 14 2.66 10.65 -2.92
CA ILE A 14 3.45 11.27 -3.98
C ILE A 14 4.21 12.45 -3.39
N GLY A 15 5.50 12.51 -3.69
CA GLY A 15 6.36 13.57 -3.18
C GLY A 15 6.96 13.30 -1.80
N LEU A 16 6.55 12.20 -1.16
CA LEU A 16 7.12 11.80 0.13
C LEU A 16 8.28 10.84 -0.08
N TYR A 17 9.27 10.92 0.78
CA TYR A 17 10.45 10.06 0.71
C TYR A 17 10.44 9.05 1.83
N CYS A 18 11.11 7.92 1.61
CA CYS A 18 11.30 6.92 2.65
C CYS A 18 11.90 7.60 3.90
N PRO A 19 11.36 7.32 5.10
CA PRO A 19 10.39 6.28 5.41
C PRO A 19 8.94 6.78 5.51
N GLU A 20 8.62 7.96 5.01
CA GLU A 20 7.28 8.53 5.16
C GLU A 20 6.17 7.66 4.56
N PRO A 21 6.30 7.16 3.30
CA PRO A 21 5.25 6.30 2.77
C PRO A 21 5.00 5.07 3.64
N LEU A 22 6.05 4.52 4.24
CA LEU A 22 5.94 3.37 5.11
C LEU A 22 5.14 3.70 6.38
N PHE A 23 5.43 4.85 7.00
CA PHE A 23 4.69 5.28 8.19
C PHE A 23 3.22 5.53 7.87
N GLN A 24 2.95 6.16 6.73
CA GLN A 24 1.58 6.41 6.30
C GLN A 24 0.84 5.10 6.07
N ALA A 25 1.50 4.13 5.44
CA ALA A 25 0.89 2.83 5.16
C ALA A 25 0.57 2.07 6.45
N ARG A 26 1.45 2.15 7.44
CA ARG A 26 1.21 1.48 8.72
C ARG A 26 -0.03 2.06 9.40
N GLU A 27 -0.16 3.37 9.42
CA GLU A 27 -1.34 4.01 9.99
C GLU A 27 -2.59 3.69 9.18
N GLY A 28 -2.47 3.71 7.86
CA GLY A 28 -3.60 3.44 7.00
C GLY A 28 -4.13 2.03 7.12
N ILE A 29 -3.23 1.05 7.26
CA ILE A 29 -3.65 -0.34 7.37
C ILE A 29 -4.38 -0.57 8.71
N ASP A 30 -3.97 0.14 9.77
CA ASP A 30 -4.64 0.04 11.06
C ASP A 30 -6.00 0.72 11.06
N ALA A 31 -6.23 1.63 10.13
CA ALA A 31 -7.49 2.37 10.05
C ALA A 31 -8.58 1.62 9.28
N ILE A 32 -8.23 0.60 8.52
CA ILE A 32 -9.22 -0.20 7.78
C ILE A 32 -9.47 -1.51 8.52
N ALA A 33 -10.57 -2.17 8.15
CA ALA A 33 -10.95 -3.43 8.77
C ALA A 33 -10.16 -4.59 8.17
N VAL A 34 -10.08 -5.68 8.92
CA VAL A 34 -9.46 -6.92 8.41
C VAL A 34 -10.24 -7.37 7.19
N GLY A 35 -9.51 -7.70 6.12
CA GLY A 35 -10.09 -8.09 4.83
C GLY A 35 -10.23 -6.95 3.86
N GLU A 36 -10.11 -5.71 4.33
CA GLU A 36 -10.19 -4.55 3.45
C GLU A 36 -8.83 -4.23 2.83
N VAL A 37 -8.85 -3.42 1.79
CA VAL A 37 -7.67 -3.12 0.98
C VAL A 37 -7.28 -1.66 1.16
N LEU A 38 -6.00 -1.41 1.38
CA LEU A 38 -5.41 -0.08 1.40
C LEU A 38 -4.73 0.17 0.06
N GLU A 39 -5.02 1.31 -0.55
CA GLU A 39 -4.36 1.74 -1.78
C GLU A 39 -3.35 2.83 -1.45
N VAL A 40 -2.12 2.67 -1.93
CA VAL A 40 -1.05 3.63 -1.67
C VAL A 40 -0.44 4.07 -3.00
N PHE A 41 -0.37 5.38 -3.21
CA PHE A 41 0.36 5.96 -4.32
C PHE A 41 1.67 6.56 -3.80
N ALA A 42 2.77 6.29 -4.48
CA ALA A 42 4.08 6.82 -4.09
C ALA A 42 4.95 6.98 -5.33
N ASP A 43 5.94 7.85 -5.25
CA ASP A 43 6.88 8.02 -6.37
C ASP A 43 8.34 7.90 -5.93
N ASP A 44 8.59 7.49 -4.68
CA ASP A 44 9.93 7.19 -4.20
C ASP A 44 10.36 5.83 -4.74
N PRO A 45 11.52 5.71 -5.39
CA PRO A 45 11.98 4.42 -5.91
C PRO A 45 12.08 3.31 -4.87
N ALA A 46 12.28 3.65 -3.61
CA ALA A 46 12.37 2.65 -2.54
C ALA A 46 11.01 2.21 -2.02
N ALA A 47 9.92 2.90 -2.39
CA ALA A 47 8.62 2.66 -1.77
C ALA A 47 8.08 1.27 -2.08
N GLU A 48 8.31 0.78 -3.30
CA GLU A 48 7.77 -0.52 -3.68
C GLU A 48 8.31 -1.63 -2.79
N GLU A 49 9.63 -1.70 -2.64
CA GLU A 49 10.23 -2.74 -1.82
C GLU A 49 9.88 -2.57 -0.34
N ASP A 50 9.90 -1.34 0.12
CA ASP A 50 9.61 -1.06 1.52
C ASP A 50 8.17 -1.46 1.88
N LEU A 51 7.22 -1.14 1.02
CA LEU A 51 5.83 -1.47 1.28
C LEU A 51 5.56 -2.97 1.17
N LYS A 52 6.20 -3.63 0.21
CA LYS A 52 6.08 -5.09 0.09
C LYS A 52 6.67 -5.78 1.31
N ARG A 53 7.81 -5.30 1.79
CA ARG A 53 8.44 -5.86 2.98
C ARG A 53 7.58 -5.63 4.22
N PHE A 54 7.01 -4.44 4.34
CA PHE A 54 6.09 -4.12 5.43
C PHE A 54 4.89 -5.06 5.43
N ALA A 55 4.25 -5.24 4.27
CA ALA A 55 3.08 -6.11 4.19
C ALA A 55 3.42 -7.53 4.62
N LYS A 56 4.55 -8.05 4.14
CA LYS A 56 4.97 -9.40 4.48
C LYS A 56 5.26 -9.55 5.98
N ARG A 57 5.97 -8.59 6.56
CA ARG A 57 6.32 -8.63 7.97
C ARG A 57 5.11 -8.53 8.88
N ALA A 58 4.16 -7.69 8.51
CA ALA A 58 2.97 -7.47 9.31
C ALA A 58 1.91 -8.55 9.10
N GLY A 59 2.12 -9.46 8.13
CA GLY A 59 1.18 -10.53 7.86
C GLY A 59 0.03 -10.12 6.97
N HIS A 60 0.24 -9.10 6.13
CA HIS A 60 -0.76 -8.65 5.17
C HIS A 60 -0.38 -9.11 3.77
N GLU A 61 -1.27 -8.92 2.80
CA GLU A 61 -1.07 -9.42 1.46
C GLU A 61 -1.07 -8.27 0.45
N VAL A 62 -0.07 -8.25 -0.45
CA VAL A 62 -0.06 -7.34 -1.58
C VAL A 62 -0.92 -7.98 -2.68
N VAL A 63 -2.06 -7.34 -2.97
CA VAL A 63 -3.01 -7.88 -3.95
C VAL A 63 -2.94 -7.17 -5.28
N GLY A 64 -2.15 -6.11 -5.39
CA GLY A 64 -1.93 -5.42 -6.65
C GLY A 64 -0.72 -4.51 -6.55
N CYS A 65 0.01 -4.37 -7.66
CA CYS A 65 1.17 -3.51 -7.71
C CYS A 65 1.37 -3.08 -9.15
N GLU A 66 1.29 -1.79 -9.41
CA GLU A 66 1.41 -1.23 -10.75
C GLU A 66 2.36 -0.06 -10.75
N MET A 67 3.12 0.08 -11.83
CA MET A 67 3.96 1.25 -12.04
C MET A 67 3.46 1.99 -13.27
N ASP A 68 3.29 3.31 -13.14
CA ASP A 68 2.95 4.17 -14.25
C ASP A 68 4.01 5.26 -14.29
N GLY A 69 5.03 5.05 -15.14
CA GLY A 69 6.19 5.91 -15.11
C GLY A 69 6.90 5.78 -13.79
N CYS A 70 7.01 6.88 -13.06
CA CYS A 70 7.65 6.90 -11.74
C CYS A 70 6.65 6.74 -10.61
N GLN A 71 5.37 6.60 -10.91
CA GLN A 71 4.35 6.47 -9.88
C GLN A 71 4.04 5.01 -9.60
N LEU A 72 4.09 4.66 -8.34
CA LEU A 72 3.71 3.34 -7.84
C LEU A 72 2.28 3.39 -7.32
N ARG A 73 1.49 2.38 -7.66
CA ARG A 73 0.19 2.14 -7.05
C ARG A 73 0.23 0.74 -6.47
N ILE A 74 0.11 0.62 -5.17
CA ILE A 74 0.16 -0.68 -4.51
C ILE A 74 -1.09 -0.88 -3.67
N LEU A 75 -1.63 -2.09 -3.71
CA LEU A 75 -2.83 -2.47 -2.96
C LEU A 75 -2.44 -3.53 -1.95
N ILE A 76 -2.74 -3.26 -0.69
CA ILE A 76 -2.39 -4.17 0.41
C ILE A 76 -3.67 -4.54 1.14
N ARG A 77 -3.97 -5.85 1.23
CA ARG A 77 -5.12 -6.34 1.97
C ARG A 77 -4.71 -6.60 3.41
N ARG A 78 -5.49 -6.06 4.33
CA ARG A 78 -5.25 -6.30 5.75
C ARG A 78 -5.75 -7.69 6.12
N LEU A 79 -4.85 -8.53 6.66
CA LEU A 79 -5.19 -9.90 7.05
C LEU A 79 -5.27 -10.09 8.56
N LYS A 80 -4.76 -9.14 9.32
CA LYS A 80 -4.75 -9.26 10.79
C LYS A 80 -5.29 -8.02 11.45
#